data_1e3c456bb58cd6fa68954e48c56eab4d
#
_entry.id   1e3c456bb58cd6fa68954e48c56eab4d
#
_cell.length_a   1.000
_cell.length_b   1.000
_cell.length_c   1.000
_cell.angle_alpha   90.00
_cell.angle_beta   90.00
_cell.angle_gamma   90.00
#
_symmetry.space_group_name_H-M   'P 1'
#
loop_
_entity.id
_entity.type
_entity.pdbx_description
1 polymer ?
#
loop_
_entity_poly.entity_id
_entity_poly.type
_entity_poly.pdbx_seq_one_letter_code
_entity_poly.pdbx_strand_id
1 'polypeptide(L)'
;MCIKWNIDFVIKRINLGIEILRAILCFWVLSFHSLKNKKINYFLFYVTKTKFFHVPCFSFMSFFFSYNIFAERNITKIKKRLERLLIPYIIWPLTIFVIDNIYNHKFIISWYQLKIQIISGRQFMIPLWYLFSLIFLTLFFFIISIIFKNHFLFFLQLLTILIYIAQYSKFYNVFNIFKLNIRMPILDTLSIFPLSVFGFTFASTKIIKILKRKMIINLFFSYLSIYFLFKYNIFIDLGGYNGIVHIFASSFFFIGFYLLPLDNIYSWIQIIIKQVTSYTNGIYCLQSKMIRFVKIKFHSVGTFKSCIIIYLLSYFFSFIGMKILGKTKLKYLFI
;
A
#
# COMPACT_ATOMS: atom_id res chain seq x y z
N MET A 1 -14.66 -25.74 29.47
CA MET A 1 -14.68 -26.06 28.03
C MET A 1 -13.53 -25.33 27.36
N CYS A 2 -12.32 -25.94 27.33
CA CYS A 2 -11.12 -25.34 26.76
C CYS A 2 -11.23 -25.44 25.23
N ILE A 3 -11.32 -24.28 24.55
CA ILE A 3 -11.22 -24.21 23.11
C ILE A 3 -9.73 -24.46 22.74
N LYS A 4 -9.44 -25.72 22.39
CA LYS A 4 -8.16 -26.08 21.74
C LYS A 4 -8.14 -25.35 20.42
N TRP A 5 -7.33 -24.29 20.33
CA TRP A 5 -6.95 -23.67 19.08
C TRP A 5 -6.07 -24.68 18.33
N ASN A 6 -6.59 -25.29 17.29
CA ASN A 6 -5.79 -26.08 16.35
C ASN A 6 -4.78 -25.13 15.68
N ILE A 7 -3.55 -25.10 16.24
CA ILE A 7 -2.41 -24.28 15.80
C ILE A 7 -1.63 -25.00 14.67
N ASP A 8 -2.24 -25.95 13.99
CA ASP A 8 -1.65 -26.59 12.80
C ASP A 8 -1.87 -25.73 11.53
N PHE A 9 -1.68 -24.42 11.64
CA PHE A 9 -1.36 -23.62 10.47
C PHE A 9 0.12 -23.85 10.15
N VAL A 10 0.38 -24.60 9.05
CA VAL A 10 1.68 -24.68 8.39
C VAL A 10 2.33 -23.29 8.47
N ILE A 11 3.29 -23.15 9.35
CA ILE A 11 4.07 -21.92 9.52
C ILE A 11 4.93 -21.76 8.28
N LYS A 12 4.34 -21.31 7.20
CA LYS A 12 5.08 -20.71 6.11
C LYS A 12 5.92 -19.63 6.78
N ARG A 13 7.25 -19.76 6.73
CA ARG A 13 8.17 -18.79 7.38
C ARG A 13 7.81 -17.38 6.91
N ILE A 14 6.97 -16.70 7.70
CA ILE A 14 6.56 -15.33 7.43
C ILE A 14 7.72 -14.47 7.89
N ASN A 15 8.19 -13.60 7.02
CA ASN A 15 9.23 -12.64 7.39
C ASN A 15 8.63 -11.59 8.34
N LEU A 16 8.93 -11.68 9.63
CA LEU A 16 8.42 -10.78 10.66
C LEU A 16 8.81 -9.32 10.43
N GLY A 17 10.01 -9.07 9.90
CA GLY A 17 10.42 -7.70 9.56
C GLY A 17 9.46 -7.07 8.54
N ILE A 18 8.99 -7.83 7.56
CA ILE A 18 8.00 -7.34 6.59
C ILE A 18 6.64 -7.10 7.24
N GLU A 19 6.24 -7.94 8.19
CA GLU A 19 4.99 -7.70 8.91
C GLU A 19 5.07 -6.41 9.73
N ILE A 20 6.16 -6.18 10.44
CA ILE A 20 6.40 -4.92 11.16
C ILE A 20 6.38 -3.73 10.19
N LEU A 21 7.07 -3.85 9.05
CA LEU A 21 7.07 -2.82 8.02
C LEU A 21 5.64 -2.48 7.56
N ARG A 22 4.80 -3.50 7.29
CA ARG A 22 3.40 -3.29 6.89
C ARG A 22 2.62 -2.51 7.95
N ALA A 23 2.78 -2.84 9.24
CA ALA A 23 2.12 -2.12 10.32
C ALA A 23 2.57 -0.65 10.39
N ILE A 24 3.88 -0.40 10.29
CA ILE A 24 4.46 0.95 10.28
C ILE A 24 3.92 1.75 9.10
N LEU A 25 3.96 1.20 7.90
CA LEU A 25 3.47 1.89 6.70
C LEU A 25 1.97 2.18 6.77
N CYS A 26 1.18 1.25 7.31
CA CYS A 26 -0.25 1.44 7.49
C CYS A 26 -0.55 2.58 8.48
N PHE A 27 0.15 2.60 9.63
CA PHE A 27 0.05 3.70 10.59
C PHE A 27 0.50 5.03 9.98
N TRP A 28 1.52 5.02 9.14
CA TRP A 28 2.04 6.21 8.45
C TRP A 28 1.03 6.81 7.47
N VAL A 29 0.40 5.95 6.63
CA VAL A 29 -0.68 6.40 5.72
C VAL A 29 -1.81 7.06 6.51
N LEU A 30 -2.23 6.43 7.62
CA LEU A 30 -3.29 6.95 8.47
C LEU A 30 -2.89 8.29 9.09
N SER A 31 -1.68 8.39 9.64
CA SER A 31 -1.15 9.63 10.23
C SER A 31 -1.09 10.75 9.20
N PHE A 32 -0.65 10.46 7.98
CA PHE A 32 -0.62 11.43 6.88
C PHE A 32 -2.00 12.01 6.56
N HIS A 33 -3.04 11.19 6.55
CA HIS A 33 -4.41 11.65 6.27
C HIS A 33 -5.09 12.34 7.45
N SER A 34 -4.69 12.04 8.68
CA SER A 34 -5.30 12.59 9.90
C SER A 34 -4.62 13.89 10.38
N LEU A 35 -3.31 14.04 10.14
CA LEU A 35 -2.53 15.20 10.63
C LEU A 35 -2.58 16.36 9.63
N LYS A 36 -3.70 17.09 9.61
CA LYS A 36 -3.86 18.25 8.71
C LYS A 36 -3.39 19.59 9.31
N ASN A 37 -3.18 19.69 10.61
CA ASN A 37 -2.90 20.98 11.29
C ASN A 37 -1.42 21.24 11.53
N LYS A 38 -0.94 22.39 11.06
CA LYS A 38 0.44 22.88 11.17
C LYS A 38 0.93 23.17 12.62
N LYS A 39 0.05 23.12 13.62
CA LYS A 39 0.40 23.43 15.03
C LYS A 39 0.95 22.23 15.81
N ILE A 40 1.22 21.12 15.15
CA ILE A 40 1.69 19.90 15.78
C ILE A 40 3.21 19.83 15.69
N ASN A 41 3.79 19.27 16.78
CA ASN A 41 5.19 18.97 17.01
C ASN A 41 5.98 18.82 15.67
N TYR A 42 6.98 19.66 15.47
CA TYR A 42 7.77 19.75 14.23
C TYR A 42 8.22 18.36 13.71
N PHE A 43 8.57 17.45 14.59
CA PHE A 43 8.97 16.09 14.24
C PHE A 43 7.86 15.32 13.51
N LEU A 44 6.63 15.30 14.07
CA LEU A 44 5.49 14.62 13.45
C LEU A 44 5.07 15.30 12.13
N PHE A 45 5.23 16.60 12.03
CA PHE A 45 4.99 17.33 10.80
C PHE A 45 6.00 16.95 9.71
N TYR A 46 7.28 16.81 10.05
CA TYR A 46 8.30 16.34 9.11
C TYR A 46 8.08 14.87 8.71
N VAL A 47 7.76 14.00 9.65
CA VAL A 47 7.43 12.60 9.39
C VAL A 47 6.22 12.48 8.46
N THR A 48 5.22 13.35 8.59
CA THR A 48 4.05 13.36 7.70
C THR A 48 4.29 14.06 6.38
N LYS A 49 5.25 15.00 6.33
CA LYS A 49 5.69 15.62 5.05
C LYS A 49 6.48 14.66 4.17
N THR A 50 7.02 13.56 4.71
CA THR A 50 7.57 12.47 3.90
C THR A 50 6.45 11.73 3.14
N LYS A 51 5.62 12.53 2.50
CA LYS A 51 4.29 12.27 1.91
C LYS A 51 4.21 11.01 1.07
N PHE A 52 5.33 10.57 0.50
CA PHE A 52 5.26 9.72 -0.68
C PHE A 52 5.99 8.38 -0.50
N PHE A 53 6.47 8.12 0.70
CA PHE A 53 7.26 6.93 0.96
C PHE A 53 6.44 5.66 1.14
N HIS A 54 5.30 5.74 1.84
CA HIS A 54 4.50 4.57 2.21
C HIS A 54 3.90 3.85 1.00
N VAL A 55 3.32 4.59 0.05
CA VAL A 55 2.72 3.98 -1.16
C VAL A 55 3.80 3.36 -2.06
N PRO A 56 4.91 4.05 -2.36
CA PRO A 56 6.07 3.46 -3.01
C PRO A 56 6.54 2.15 -2.38
N CYS A 57 6.70 2.12 -1.07
CA CYS A 57 7.16 0.93 -0.36
C CYS A 57 6.14 -0.23 -0.44
N PHE A 58 4.85 0.05 -0.31
CA PHE A 58 3.80 -0.96 -0.51
C PHE A 58 3.80 -1.51 -1.93
N SER A 59 4.00 -0.65 -2.94
CA SER A 59 4.05 -1.08 -4.34
C SER A 59 5.26 -1.99 -4.60
N PHE A 60 6.44 -1.56 -4.17
CA PHE A 60 7.66 -2.37 -4.24
C PHE A 60 7.45 -3.74 -3.58
N MET A 61 6.97 -3.76 -2.34
CA MET A 61 6.71 -4.98 -1.57
C MET A 61 5.70 -5.89 -2.27
N SER A 62 4.60 -5.34 -2.77
CA SER A 62 3.52 -6.08 -3.44
C SER A 62 4.03 -6.84 -4.66
N PHE A 63 4.89 -6.22 -5.47
CA PHE A 63 5.43 -6.84 -6.68
C PHE A 63 6.66 -7.71 -6.40
N PHE A 64 7.46 -7.37 -5.39
CA PHE A 64 8.53 -8.24 -4.92
C PHE A 64 8.01 -9.66 -4.56
N PHE A 65 6.97 -9.75 -3.74
CA PHE A 65 6.40 -11.04 -3.34
C PHE A 65 5.60 -11.73 -4.44
N SER A 66 5.25 -11.01 -5.48
CA SER A 66 4.46 -11.56 -6.59
C SER A 66 5.31 -12.01 -7.78
N TYR A 67 6.62 -11.75 -7.80
CA TYR A 67 7.48 -12.05 -8.94
C TYR A 67 7.30 -13.48 -9.48
N ASN A 68 7.35 -14.49 -8.62
CA ASN A 68 7.21 -15.89 -9.03
C ASN A 68 5.86 -16.19 -9.69
N ILE A 69 4.79 -15.49 -9.28
CA ILE A 69 3.45 -15.67 -9.85
C ILE A 69 3.45 -15.27 -11.32
N PHE A 70 4.17 -14.19 -11.66
CA PHE A 70 4.28 -13.69 -13.03
C PHE A 70 5.31 -14.47 -13.84
N ALA A 71 6.46 -14.81 -13.27
CA ALA A 71 7.49 -15.60 -13.92
C ALA A 71 6.97 -16.99 -14.32
N GLU A 72 6.18 -17.63 -13.44
CA GLU A 72 5.52 -18.92 -13.70
C GLU A 72 4.27 -18.77 -14.58
N ARG A 73 3.78 -17.55 -14.83
CA ARG A 73 2.52 -17.28 -15.57
C ARG A 73 1.32 -18.03 -15.01
N ASN A 74 1.26 -18.14 -13.69
CA ASN A 74 0.26 -18.95 -12.99
C ASN A 74 -1.09 -18.23 -12.90
N ILE A 75 -1.99 -18.54 -13.84
CA ILE A 75 -3.33 -17.93 -13.96
C ILE A 75 -4.13 -18.07 -12.67
N THR A 76 -4.07 -19.22 -12.01
CA THR A 76 -4.82 -19.46 -10.76
C THR A 76 -4.35 -18.51 -9.64
N LYS A 77 -3.04 -18.33 -9.50
CA LYS A 77 -2.47 -17.40 -8.52
C LYS A 77 -2.78 -15.94 -8.88
N ILE A 78 -2.74 -15.58 -10.17
CA ILE A 78 -3.13 -14.24 -10.65
C ILE A 78 -4.61 -13.97 -10.36
N LYS A 79 -5.50 -14.93 -10.67
CA LYS A 79 -6.93 -14.80 -10.35
C LYS A 79 -7.16 -14.56 -8.85
N LYS A 80 -6.52 -15.34 -7.98
CA LYS A 80 -6.60 -15.14 -6.53
C LYS A 80 -6.07 -13.77 -6.08
N ARG A 81 -5.01 -13.27 -6.72
CA ARG A 81 -4.49 -11.93 -6.46
C ARG A 81 -5.49 -10.86 -6.87
N LEU A 82 -6.08 -10.97 -8.07
CA LEU A 82 -7.10 -10.05 -8.54
C LEU A 82 -8.35 -10.06 -7.67
N GLU A 83 -8.83 -11.24 -7.23
CA GLU A 83 -9.96 -11.34 -6.30
C GLU A 83 -9.70 -10.56 -4.99
N ARG A 84 -8.49 -10.66 -4.44
CA ARG A 84 -8.10 -9.93 -3.22
C ARG A 84 -8.06 -8.40 -3.39
N LEU A 85 -7.83 -7.92 -4.59
CA LEU A 85 -7.79 -6.50 -4.90
C LEU A 85 -9.15 -5.96 -5.35
N LEU A 86 -9.89 -6.71 -6.18
CA LEU A 86 -11.17 -6.30 -6.75
C LEU A 86 -12.29 -6.30 -5.71
N ILE A 87 -12.33 -7.30 -4.82
CA ILE A 87 -13.38 -7.38 -3.79
C ILE A 87 -13.38 -6.11 -2.92
N PRO A 88 -12.29 -5.70 -2.26
CA PRO A 88 -12.31 -4.46 -1.51
C PRO A 88 -12.52 -3.23 -2.39
N TYR A 89 -11.99 -3.22 -3.61
CA TYR A 89 -12.14 -2.10 -4.54
C TYR A 89 -13.60 -1.81 -4.90
N ILE A 90 -14.43 -2.85 -5.07
CA ILE A 90 -15.84 -2.72 -5.45
C ILE A 90 -16.74 -2.60 -4.21
N ILE A 91 -16.54 -3.47 -3.23
CA ILE A 91 -17.47 -3.58 -2.11
C ILE A 91 -17.40 -2.36 -1.17
N TRP A 92 -16.19 -1.81 -0.91
CA TRP A 92 -16.09 -0.64 -0.03
C TRP A 92 -16.85 0.58 -0.53
N PRO A 93 -16.76 1.02 -1.81
CA PRO A 93 -17.58 2.10 -2.32
C PRO A 93 -19.10 1.84 -2.21
N LEU A 94 -19.51 0.62 -2.52
CA LEU A 94 -20.93 0.23 -2.40
C LEU A 94 -21.40 0.28 -0.94
N THR A 95 -20.62 -0.26 -0.03
CA THR A 95 -20.94 -0.23 1.42
C THR A 95 -21.05 1.20 1.94
N ILE A 96 -20.11 2.06 1.55
CA ILE A 96 -20.13 3.47 1.94
C ILE A 96 -21.30 4.21 1.31
N PHE A 97 -21.60 3.95 0.05
CA PHE A 97 -22.74 4.52 -0.64
C PHE A 97 -24.04 4.21 0.11
N VAL A 98 -24.24 2.95 0.50
CA VAL A 98 -25.43 2.52 1.24
C VAL A 98 -25.48 3.18 2.62
N ILE A 99 -24.38 3.12 3.39
CA ILE A 99 -24.33 3.66 4.76
C ILE A 99 -24.56 5.18 4.75
N ASP A 100 -23.90 5.93 3.88
CA ASP A 100 -24.00 7.39 3.86
C ASP A 100 -25.40 7.86 3.43
N ASN A 101 -26.07 7.14 2.52
CA ASN A 101 -27.41 7.48 2.09
C ASN A 101 -28.50 7.10 3.12
N ILE A 102 -28.35 5.96 3.81
CA ILE A 102 -29.25 5.58 4.91
C ILE A 102 -29.11 6.53 6.10
N TYR A 103 -27.88 6.80 6.53
CA TYR A 103 -27.62 7.60 7.72
C TYR A 103 -28.09 9.06 7.59
N ASN A 104 -27.99 9.64 6.41
CA ASN A 104 -28.34 11.05 6.21
C ASN A 104 -29.78 11.27 5.72
N HIS A 105 -30.58 10.21 5.56
CA HIS A 105 -31.96 10.27 5.02
C HIS A 105 -32.12 11.06 3.72
N LYS A 106 -31.01 11.33 3.02
CA LYS A 106 -30.95 12.05 1.74
C LYS A 106 -29.96 11.32 0.83
N PHE A 107 -30.28 11.23 -0.45
CA PHE A 107 -29.33 10.74 -1.46
C PHE A 107 -28.21 11.78 -1.67
N ILE A 108 -27.28 11.85 -0.70
CA ILE A 108 -26.13 12.76 -0.75
C ILE A 108 -25.17 12.31 -1.83
N ILE A 109 -25.09 10.99 -2.06
CA ILE A 109 -24.21 10.41 -3.05
C ILE A 109 -25.05 9.91 -4.22
N SER A 110 -24.86 10.51 -5.38
CA SER A 110 -25.56 10.10 -6.60
C SER A 110 -24.93 8.83 -7.21
N TRP A 111 -25.71 8.09 -7.99
CA TRP A 111 -25.22 6.95 -8.79
C TRP A 111 -24.07 7.36 -9.73
N TYR A 112 -24.09 8.58 -10.24
CA TYR A 112 -23.02 9.13 -11.06
C TYR A 112 -21.71 9.23 -10.28
N GLN A 113 -21.75 9.69 -9.05
CA GLN A 113 -20.58 9.77 -8.16
C GLN A 113 -20.04 8.38 -7.81
N LEU A 114 -20.91 7.40 -7.53
CA LEU A 114 -20.50 6.02 -7.33
C LEU A 114 -19.80 5.44 -8.56
N LYS A 115 -20.35 5.68 -9.76
CA LYS A 115 -19.75 5.27 -11.03
C LYS A 115 -18.35 5.87 -11.19
N ILE A 116 -18.19 7.18 -10.96
CA ILE A 116 -16.89 7.83 -11.03
C ILE A 116 -15.93 7.23 -9.99
N GLN A 117 -16.39 6.95 -8.77
CA GLN A 117 -15.58 6.33 -7.74
C GLN A 117 -15.05 4.95 -8.15
N ILE A 118 -15.91 4.10 -8.75
CA ILE A 118 -15.51 2.78 -9.25
C ILE A 118 -14.52 2.89 -10.41
N ILE A 119 -14.67 3.90 -11.27
CA ILE A 119 -13.76 4.10 -12.41
C ILE A 119 -12.44 4.74 -11.99
N SER A 120 -12.45 5.68 -11.05
CA SER A 120 -11.28 6.48 -10.69
C SER A 120 -10.65 6.16 -9.33
N GLY A 121 -11.38 5.51 -8.43
CA GLY A 121 -10.93 5.21 -7.07
C GLY A 121 -10.82 6.41 -6.14
N ARG A 122 -11.28 7.63 -6.53
CA ARG A 122 -10.89 8.87 -5.82
C ARG A 122 -11.98 9.62 -5.05
N GLN A 123 -13.27 9.50 -5.38
CA GLN A 123 -14.26 10.44 -4.83
C GLN A 123 -14.62 10.25 -3.34
N PHE A 124 -14.85 9.02 -2.88
CA PHE A 124 -15.32 8.76 -1.51
C PHE A 124 -14.24 8.23 -0.58
N MET A 125 -13.29 7.51 -1.16
CA MET A 125 -12.18 6.90 -0.43
C MET A 125 -10.90 7.15 -1.21
N ILE A 126 -10.20 8.20 -0.86
CA ILE A 126 -8.91 8.56 -1.45
C ILE A 126 -7.96 7.34 -1.61
N PRO A 127 -7.88 6.41 -0.65
CA PRO A 127 -6.97 5.27 -0.77
C PRO A 127 -7.27 4.27 -1.89
N LEU A 128 -8.50 4.21 -2.41
CA LEU A 128 -8.86 3.19 -3.42
C LEU A 128 -8.13 3.35 -4.75
N TRP A 129 -7.62 4.53 -5.07
CA TRP A 129 -6.79 4.74 -6.25
C TRP A 129 -5.57 3.81 -6.27
N TYR A 130 -5.02 3.51 -5.10
CA TYR A 130 -3.89 2.59 -4.99
C TYR A 130 -4.29 1.14 -5.33
N LEU A 131 -5.46 0.68 -4.86
CA LEU A 131 -6.01 -0.63 -5.26
C LEU A 131 -6.26 -0.70 -6.76
N PHE A 132 -6.82 0.36 -7.35
CA PHE A 132 -6.98 0.48 -8.81
C PHE A 132 -5.63 0.29 -9.52
N SER A 133 -4.61 1.02 -9.09
CA SER A 133 -3.28 0.92 -9.67
C SER A 133 -2.68 -0.49 -9.55
N LEU A 134 -2.85 -1.16 -8.42
CA LEU A 134 -2.40 -2.53 -8.24
C LEU A 134 -3.15 -3.52 -9.15
N ILE A 135 -4.47 -3.34 -9.35
CA ILE A 135 -5.27 -4.16 -10.28
C ILE A 135 -4.76 -3.97 -11.70
N PHE A 136 -4.65 -2.70 -12.13
CA PHE A 136 -4.19 -2.36 -13.47
C PHE A 136 -2.78 -2.91 -13.74
N LEU A 137 -1.83 -2.66 -12.84
CA LEU A 137 -0.46 -3.18 -12.98
C LEU A 137 -0.40 -4.70 -12.93
N THR A 138 -1.26 -5.35 -12.13
CA THR A 138 -1.32 -6.82 -12.11
C THR A 138 -1.76 -7.37 -13.46
N LEU A 139 -2.79 -6.80 -14.07
CA LEU A 139 -3.25 -7.21 -15.40
C LEU A 139 -2.20 -6.90 -16.47
N PHE A 140 -1.67 -5.69 -16.47
CA PHE A 140 -0.66 -5.25 -17.43
C PHE A 140 0.60 -6.12 -17.38
N PHE A 141 1.16 -6.35 -16.20
CA PHE A 141 2.37 -7.18 -16.04
C PHE A 141 2.11 -8.63 -16.40
N PHE A 142 0.90 -9.12 -16.15
CA PHE A 142 0.53 -10.47 -16.57
C PHE A 142 0.49 -10.60 -18.10
N ILE A 143 -0.12 -9.64 -18.81
CA ILE A 143 -0.13 -9.60 -20.27
C ILE A 143 1.31 -9.56 -20.81
N ILE A 144 2.14 -8.66 -20.29
CA ILE A 144 3.55 -8.57 -20.67
C ILE A 144 4.29 -9.89 -20.42
N SER A 145 4.02 -10.58 -19.30
CA SER A 145 4.66 -11.87 -18.99
C SER A 145 4.25 -12.99 -19.95
N ILE A 146 3.04 -12.95 -20.50
CA ILE A 146 2.58 -13.91 -21.52
C ILE A 146 3.25 -13.60 -22.86
N ILE A 147 3.26 -12.33 -23.28
CA ILE A 147 3.78 -11.92 -24.59
C ILE A 147 5.29 -12.13 -24.65
N PHE A 148 6.03 -11.60 -23.70
CA PHE A 148 7.50 -11.57 -23.73
C PHE A 148 8.17 -12.73 -22.99
N LYS A 149 7.39 -13.58 -22.35
CA LYS A 149 7.87 -14.82 -21.69
C LYS A 149 9.10 -14.54 -20.79
N ASN A 150 10.24 -15.13 -21.14
CA ASN A 150 11.46 -15.02 -20.32
C ASN A 150 12.07 -13.63 -20.35
N HIS A 151 11.72 -12.79 -21.32
CA HIS A 151 12.23 -11.42 -21.47
C HIS A 151 11.29 -10.36 -20.84
N PHE A 152 10.19 -10.78 -20.17
CA PHE A 152 9.19 -9.85 -19.66
C PHE A 152 9.80 -8.79 -18.70
N LEU A 153 10.76 -9.18 -17.87
CA LEU A 153 11.42 -8.27 -16.94
C LEU A 153 12.25 -7.21 -17.67
N PHE A 154 12.97 -7.59 -18.71
CA PHE A 154 13.72 -6.67 -19.56
C PHE A 154 12.79 -5.62 -20.20
N PHE A 155 11.66 -6.05 -20.76
CA PHE A 155 10.67 -5.13 -21.32
C PHE A 155 10.07 -4.17 -20.28
N LEU A 156 9.77 -4.65 -19.07
CA LEU A 156 9.30 -3.78 -17.98
C LEU A 156 10.35 -2.77 -17.56
N GLN A 157 11.62 -3.15 -17.51
CA GLN A 157 12.74 -2.24 -17.23
C GLN A 157 12.89 -1.19 -18.33
N LEU A 158 12.81 -1.58 -19.59
CA LEU A 158 12.83 -0.65 -20.74
C LEU A 158 11.67 0.35 -20.65
N LEU A 159 10.45 -0.12 -20.39
CA LEU A 159 9.29 0.75 -20.18
C LEU A 159 9.49 1.71 -19.00
N THR A 160 10.15 1.26 -17.93
CA THR A 160 10.50 2.12 -16.79
C THR A 160 11.38 3.27 -17.23
N ILE A 161 12.40 3.00 -18.03
CA ILE A 161 13.32 4.03 -18.56
C ILE A 161 12.53 5.03 -19.45
N LEU A 162 11.67 4.51 -20.34
CA LEU A 162 10.84 5.35 -21.20
C LEU A 162 9.88 6.24 -20.40
N ILE A 163 9.25 5.71 -19.35
CA ILE A 163 8.38 6.49 -18.45
C ILE A 163 9.19 7.60 -17.77
N TYR A 164 10.41 7.31 -17.30
CA TYR A 164 11.26 8.33 -16.71
C TYR A 164 11.65 9.42 -17.73
N ILE A 165 12.09 9.05 -18.92
CA ILE A 165 12.40 10.00 -19.98
C ILE A 165 11.17 10.88 -20.28
N ALA A 166 10.00 10.29 -20.42
CA ALA A 166 8.77 11.02 -20.69
C ALA A 166 8.39 11.97 -19.53
N GLN A 167 8.65 11.59 -18.29
CA GLN A 167 8.38 12.42 -17.12
C GLN A 167 9.33 13.61 -17.01
N TYR A 168 10.62 13.43 -17.33
CA TYR A 168 11.63 14.51 -17.27
C TYR A 168 11.60 15.42 -18.50
N SER A 169 11.11 14.96 -19.65
CA SER A 169 11.15 15.71 -20.94
C SER A 169 10.00 16.71 -21.12
N LYS A 170 9.26 17.10 -20.09
CA LYS A 170 8.06 17.97 -20.21
C LYS A 170 6.94 17.42 -21.11
N PHE A 171 7.06 16.23 -21.67
CA PHE A 171 5.99 15.53 -22.38
C PHE A 171 4.72 15.32 -21.50
N TYR A 172 4.84 15.61 -20.22
CA TYR A 172 3.71 15.62 -19.28
C TYR A 172 2.58 16.57 -19.72
N ASN A 173 2.91 17.62 -20.49
CA ASN A 173 1.91 18.54 -21.03
C ASN A 173 1.04 17.91 -22.13
N VAL A 174 1.49 16.87 -22.82
CA VAL A 174 0.69 16.15 -23.82
C VAL A 174 -0.49 15.44 -23.18
N PHE A 175 -0.35 14.94 -21.94
CA PHE A 175 -1.45 14.37 -21.19
C PHE A 175 -2.47 15.40 -20.69
N ASN A 176 -2.15 16.72 -20.77
CA ASN A 176 -3.13 17.78 -20.48
C ASN A 176 -4.26 17.86 -21.51
N ILE A 177 -4.10 17.26 -22.68
CA ILE A 177 -5.08 17.29 -23.77
C ILE A 177 -6.30 16.39 -23.44
N PHE A 178 -6.13 15.34 -22.62
CA PHE A 178 -7.23 14.48 -22.23
C PHE A 178 -7.94 15.02 -20.98
N LYS A 179 -8.97 15.81 -21.14
CA LYS A 179 -9.89 16.30 -20.08
C LYS A 179 -10.71 15.18 -19.39
N LEU A 180 -10.29 13.93 -19.48
CA LEU A 180 -11.01 12.79 -18.92
C LEU A 180 -10.75 12.67 -17.42
N ASN A 181 -11.81 12.42 -16.63
CA ASN A 181 -11.74 12.11 -15.21
C ASN A 181 -10.85 10.87 -14.87
N ILE A 182 -10.48 10.09 -15.89
CA ILE A 182 -9.60 8.91 -15.84
C ILE A 182 -8.10 9.30 -15.77
N ARG A 183 -7.76 10.55 -16.11
CA ARG A 183 -6.36 11.03 -16.15
C ARG A 183 -5.61 10.79 -14.84
N MET A 184 -6.20 11.13 -13.72
CA MET A 184 -5.53 11.07 -12.42
C MET A 184 -5.16 9.65 -11.97
N PRO A 185 -6.04 8.62 -12.07
CA PRO A 185 -5.67 7.25 -11.73
C PRO A 185 -4.57 6.67 -12.61
N ILE A 186 -4.54 7.04 -13.91
CA ILE A 186 -3.48 6.59 -14.83
C ILE A 186 -2.15 7.23 -14.43
N LEU A 187 -2.12 8.53 -14.16
CA LEU A 187 -0.91 9.23 -13.72
C LEU A 187 -0.36 8.66 -12.40
N ASP A 188 -1.25 8.39 -11.43
CA ASP A 188 -0.86 7.75 -10.17
C ASP A 188 -0.29 6.35 -10.42
N THR A 189 -0.90 5.58 -11.34
CA THR A 189 -0.42 4.25 -11.72
C THR A 189 0.94 4.31 -12.39
N LEU A 190 1.15 5.24 -13.33
CA LEU A 190 2.44 5.47 -13.96
C LEU A 190 3.50 5.90 -12.94
N SER A 191 3.09 6.60 -11.89
CA SER A 191 4.01 7.04 -10.85
C SER A 191 4.54 5.92 -9.98
N ILE A 192 3.75 4.87 -9.73
CA ILE A 192 4.18 3.71 -8.94
C ILE A 192 4.72 2.56 -9.79
N PHE A 193 4.62 2.67 -11.13
CA PHE A 193 5.10 1.65 -12.08
C PHE A 193 6.58 1.32 -11.90
N PRO A 194 7.51 2.31 -11.87
CA PRO A 194 8.92 2.06 -11.69
C PRO A 194 9.23 1.25 -10.42
N LEU A 195 8.59 1.61 -9.31
CA LEU A 195 8.74 0.94 -8.02
C LEU A 195 8.29 -0.52 -8.05
N SER A 196 7.22 -0.78 -8.79
CA SER A 196 6.69 -2.13 -9.01
C SER A 196 7.69 -2.98 -9.79
N VAL A 197 8.30 -2.42 -10.84
CA VAL A 197 9.34 -3.09 -11.63
C VAL A 197 10.62 -3.30 -10.84
N PHE A 198 11.03 -2.34 -10.01
CA PHE A 198 12.15 -2.52 -9.09
C PHE A 198 11.90 -3.66 -8.10
N GLY A 199 10.66 -3.78 -7.57
CA GLY A 199 10.27 -4.92 -6.74
C GLY A 199 10.50 -6.26 -7.43
N PHE A 200 10.13 -6.40 -8.70
CA PHE A 200 10.40 -7.57 -9.51
C PHE A 200 11.89 -7.81 -9.73
N THR A 201 12.65 -6.76 -10.08
CA THR A 201 14.08 -6.84 -10.31
C THR A 201 14.80 -7.37 -9.07
N PHE A 202 14.48 -6.83 -7.89
CA PHE A 202 15.06 -7.30 -6.63
C PHE A 202 14.68 -8.75 -6.31
N ALA A 203 13.44 -9.15 -6.59
CA ALA A 203 13.00 -10.54 -6.38
C ALA A 203 13.70 -11.53 -7.31
N SER A 204 14.00 -11.12 -8.55
CA SER A 204 14.68 -11.96 -9.55
C SER A 204 16.18 -12.13 -9.29
N THR A 205 16.80 -11.20 -8.58
CA THR A 205 18.24 -11.17 -8.33
C THR A 205 18.63 -11.96 -7.08
N LYS A 206 19.87 -12.48 -7.08
CA LYS A 206 20.46 -13.12 -5.90
C LYS A 206 20.95 -12.11 -4.84
N ILE A 207 20.79 -10.81 -5.08
CA ILE A 207 21.29 -9.71 -4.23
C ILE A 207 20.83 -9.89 -2.78
N ILE A 208 19.56 -10.21 -2.57
CA ILE A 208 19.02 -10.43 -1.21
C ILE A 208 19.71 -11.59 -0.49
N LYS A 209 20.08 -12.66 -1.21
CA LYS A 209 20.81 -13.78 -0.60
C LYS A 209 22.22 -13.36 -0.18
N ILE A 210 22.84 -12.46 -0.92
CA ILE A 210 24.18 -11.91 -0.63
C ILE A 210 24.08 -10.96 0.57
N LEU A 211 23.09 -10.08 0.60
CA LEU A 211 22.86 -9.12 1.67
C LEU A 211 22.47 -9.78 3.00
N LYS A 212 21.85 -10.97 2.96
CA LYS A 212 21.45 -11.72 4.17
C LYS A 212 22.59 -12.06 5.12
N ARG A 213 23.83 -12.00 4.64
CA ARG A 213 25.02 -12.40 5.42
C ARG A 213 25.64 -11.28 6.26
N LYS A 214 25.16 -10.02 6.16
CA LYS A 214 25.84 -8.88 6.80
C LYS A 214 24.85 -7.92 7.46
N MET A 215 24.64 -8.10 8.77
CA MET A 215 23.75 -7.24 9.58
C MET A 215 24.13 -5.75 9.53
N ILE A 216 25.42 -5.42 9.48
CA ILE A 216 25.92 -4.04 9.38
C ILE A 216 25.43 -3.35 8.11
N ILE A 217 25.38 -4.08 6.98
CA ILE A 217 24.87 -3.55 5.71
C ILE A 217 23.38 -3.20 5.82
N ASN A 218 22.61 -3.99 6.57
CA ASN A 218 21.18 -3.74 6.76
C ASN A 218 20.93 -2.47 7.57
N LEU A 219 21.68 -2.27 8.63
CA LEU A 219 21.63 -1.04 9.43
C LEU A 219 22.06 0.18 8.60
N PHE A 220 23.09 0.03 7.78
CA PHE A 220 23.56 1.07 6.88
C PHE A 220 22.49 1.44 5.83
N PHE A 221 21.84 0.48 5.18
CA PHE A 221 20.77 0.74 4.23
C PHE A 221 19.52 1.34 4.90
N SER A 222 19.19 0.92 6.11
CA SER A 222 18.11 1.52 6.88
C SER A 222 18.43 2.97 7.25
N TYR A 223 19.66 3.25 7.67
CA TYR A 223 20.12 4.60 7.95
C TYR A 223 20.14 5.48 6.70
N LEU A 224 20.68 4.99 5.59
CA LEU A 224 20.67 5.69 4.31
C LEU A 224 19.24 6.01 3.86
N SER A 225 18.31 5.08 3.99
CA SER A 225 16.91 5.33 3.61
C SER A 225 16.27 6.41 4.48
N ILE A 226 16.53 6.40 5.79
CA ILE A 226 16.07 7.45 6.71
C ILE A 226 16.73 8.79 6.35
N TYR A 227 18.05 8.80 6.10
CA TYR A 227 18.78 10.01 5.71
C TYR A 227 18.27 10.62 4.42
N PHE A 228 18.05 9.80 3.37
CA PHE A 228 17.49 10.26 2.11
C PHE A 228 16.06 10.76 2.27
N LEU A 229 15.25 10.12 3.09
CA LEU A 229 13.90 10.59 3.42
C LEU A 229 13.92 11.99 4.04
N PHE A 230 14.81 12.24 5.00
CA PHE A 230 14.87 13.52 5.68
C PHE A 230 15.50 14.62 4.82
N LYS A 231 16.60 14.34 4.13
CA LYS A 231 17.37 15.35 3.40
C LYS A 231 16.71 15.81 2.10
N TYR A 232 16.10 14.90 1.35
CA TYR A 232 15.58 15.20 0.00
C TYR A 232 14.10 15.52 -0.05
N ASN A 233 13.35 15.27 1.01
CA ASN A 233 11.94 15.66 1.07
C ASN A 233 11.71 17.17 1.11
N ILE A 234 12.74 17.95 1.40
CA ILE A 234 12.69 19.42 1.42
C ILE A 234 12.80 19.99 0.01
N PHE A 235 13.40 19.28 -0.94
CA PHE A 235 13.79 19.83 -2.24
C PHE A 235 13.00 19.36 -3.46
N ILE A 236 12.17 18.30 -3.36
CA ILE A 236 11.54 17.74 -4.55
C ILE A 236 10.01 17.83 -4.42
N ASP A 237 9.51 19.02 -4.67
CA ASP A 237 8.08 19.27 -4.96
C ASP A 237 7.74 18.91 -6.43
N LEU A 238 8.41 17.92 -6.97
CA LEU A 238 8.08 17.29 -8.25
C LEU A 238 6.88 16.40 -8.02
N GLY A 239 5.68 16.94 -8.27
CA GLY A 239 4.40 16.34 -7.99
C GLY A 239 4.31 14.85 -8.36
N GLY A 240 4.32 13.97 -7.37
CA GLY A 240 4.08 12.55 -7.54
C GLY A 240 5.09 11.64 -6.83
N TYR A 241 4.87 10.33 -6.94
CA TYR A 241 5.71 9.27 -6.35
C TYR A 241 6.96 8.94 -7.19
N ASN A 242 7.34 9.80 -8.14
CA ASN A 242 8.21 9.47 -9.27
C ASN A 242 9.68 9.79 -9.06
N GLY A 243 10.05 10.38 -7.94
CA GLY A 243 11.44 10.73 -7.70
C GLY A 243 12.32 9.48 -7.61
N ILE A 244 13.46 9.47 -8.31
CA ILE A 244 14.51 8.44 -8.17
C ILE A 244 14.81 8.20 -6.67
N VAL A 245 14.79 9.24 -5.87
CA VAL A 245 14.97 9.19 -4.42
C VAL A 245 13.92 8.31 -3.73
N HIS A 246 12.66 8.36 -4.17
CA HIS A 246 11.60 7.52 -3.61
C HIS A 246 11.82 6.02 -3.89
N ILE A 247 12.38 5.71 -5.06
CA ILE A 247 12.73 4.32 -5.40
C ILE A 247 13.82 3.82 -4.46
N PHE A 248 14.91 4.55 -4.34
CA PHE A 248 16.00 4.15 -3.47
C PHE A 248 15.57 4.08 -2.01
N ALA A 249 14.87 5.11 -1.51
CA ALA A 249 14.37 5.13 -0.14
C ALA A 249 13.45 3.94 0.15
N SER A 250 12.49 3.66 -0.73
CA SER A 250 11.54 2.54 -0.57
C SER A 250 12.24 1.19 -0.63
N SER A 251 13.19 1.04 -1.55
CA SER A 251 13.93 -0.21 -1.71
C SER A 251 14.83 -0.46 -0.51
N PHE A 252 15.58 0.53 -0.04
CA PHE A 252 16.45 0.39 1.12
C PHE A 252 15.67 0.13 2.40
N PHE A 253 14.55 0.81 2.60
CA PHE A 253 13.70 0.60 3.76
C PHE A 253 13.10 -0.80 3.76
N PHE A 254 12.60 -1.25 2.61
CA PHE A 254 12.14 -2.62 2.46
C PHE A 254 13.24 -3.64 2.76
N ILE A 255 14.42 -3.48 2.15
CA ILE A 255 15.55 -4.39 2.34
C ILE A 255 15.98 -4.41 3.82
N GLY A 256 16.07 -3.23 4.46
CA GLY A 256 16.40 -3.14 5.88
C GLY A 256 15.48 -3.99 6.75
N PHE A 257 14.15 -3.87 6.57
CA PHE A 257 13.17 -4.66 7.30
C PHE A 257 13.14 -6.13 6.90
N TYR A 258 13.28 -6.42 5.60
CA TYR A 258 13.30 -7.80 5.09
C TYR A 258 14.45 -8.63 5.68
N LEU A 259 15.58 -7.98 5.97
CA LEU A 259 16.80 -8.62 6.45
C LEU A 259 16.95 -8.58 7.98
N LEU A 260 15.99 -8.01 8.72
CA LEU A 260 16.03 -8.01 10.18
C LEU A 260 16.09 -9.45 10.71
N PRO A 261 17.03 -9.77 11.61
CA PRO A 261 17.20 -11.11 12.19
C PRO A 261 16.17 -11.37 13.30
N LEU A 262 14.89 -11.43 12.93
CA LEU A 262 13.78 -11.61 13.87
C LEU A 262 13.35 -13.07 14.02
N ASP A 263 14.13 -14.01 13.50
CA ASP A 263 13.79 -15.44 13.53
C ASP A 263 13.75 -16.01 14.96
N ASN A 264 14.49 -15.41 15.89
CA ASN A 264 14.64 -15.85 17.28
C ASN A 264 13.77 -15.09 18.29
N ILE A 265 12.82 -14.28 17.83
CA ILE A 265 11.89 -13.59 18.74
C ILE A 265 10.90 -14.58 19.36
N TYR A 266 10.55 -14.38 20.63
CA TYR A 266 9.57 -15.17 21.35
C TYR A 266 8.28 -15.36 20.54
N SER A 267 7.76 -16.57 20.52
CA SER A 267 6.58 -16.96 19.72
C SER A 267 5.33 -16.11 19.99
N TRP A 268 5.14 -15.67 21.23
CA TRP A 268 4.02 -14.79 21.60
C TRP A 268 4.12 -13.41 20.92
N ILE A 269 5.35 -12.84 20.80
CA ILE A 269 5.57 -11.57 20.07
C ILE A 269 5.27 -11.76 18.59
N GLN A 270 5.71 -12.88 18.00
CA GLN A 270 5.40 -13.20 16.60
C GLN A 270 3.90 -13.28 16.34
N ILE A 271 3.15 -13.88 17.28
CA ILE A 271 1.69 -13.97 17.20
C ILE A 271 1.06 -12.57 17.23
N ILE A 272 1.48 -11.70 18.16
CA ILE A 272 0.97 -10.34 18.26
C ILE A 272 1.25 -9.56 16.98
N ILE A 273 2.48 -9.59 16.47
CA ILE A 273 2.85 -8.91 15.22
C ILE A 273 1.96 -9.39 14.07
N LYS A 274 1.82 -10.70 13.88
CA LYS A 274 0.98 -11.28 12.84
C LYS A 274 -0.48 -10.86 12.98
N GLN A 275 -0.99 -10.83 14.21
CA GLN A 275 -2.38 -10.44 14.48
C GLN A 275 -2.62 -8.96 14.15
N VAL A 276 -1.69 -8.07 14.53
CA VAL A 276 -1.79 -6.64 14.22
C VAL A 276 -1.72 -6.39 12.71
N THR A 277 -0.87 -7.12 11.99
CA THR A 277 -0.65 -6.88 10.56
C THR A 277 -1.65 -7.58 9.65
N SER A 278 -2.38 -8.57 10.16
CA SER A 278 -3.37 -9.30 9.34
C SER A 278 -4.53 -8.43 8.85
N TYR A 279 -4.79 -7.29 9.49
CA TYR A 279 -5.92 -6.40 9.15
C TYR A 279 -5.50 -5.11 8.44
N THR A 280 -4.29 -5.02 7.91
CA THR A 280 -3.78 -3.78 7.29
C THR A 280 -4.63 -3.26 6.14
N ASN A 281 -5.23 -4.15 5.34
CA ASN A 281 -6.13 -3.74 4.26
C ASN A 281 -7.43 -3.12 4.79
N GLY A 282 -8.04 -3.72 5.80
CA GLY A 282 -9.23 -3.16 6.45
C GLY A 282 -8.96 -1.81 7.10
N ILE A 283 -7.83 -1.68 7.82
CA ILE A 283 -7.41 -0.39 8.40
C ILE A 283 -7.25 0.66 7.31
N TYR A 284 -6.57 0.31 6.20
CA TYR A 284 -6.37 1.19 5.06
C TYR A 284 -7.69 1.65 4.43
N CYS A 285 -8.67 0.77 4.28
CA CYS A 285 -9.96 1.12 3.69
C CYS A 285 -10.87 1.90 4.65
N LEU A 286 -10.84 1.58 5.95
CA LEU A 286 -11.70 2.22 6.96
C LEU A 286 -11.19 3.60 7.41
N GLN A 287 -9.90 3.89 7.29
CA GLN A 287 -9.26 5.08 7.88
C GLN A 287 -9.99 6.39 7.59
N SER A 288 -10.46 6.62 6.36
CA SER A 288 -11.11 7.88 5.98
C SER A 288 -12.44 8.09 6.72
N LYS A 289 -13.20 7.01 6.96
CA LYS A 289 -14.45 7.06 7.74
C LYS A 289 -14.18 7.22 9.22
N MET A 290 -13.15 6.56 9.75
CA MET A 290 -12.74 6.71 11.15
C MET A 290 -12.19 8.12 11.43
N ILE A 291 -11.45 8.72 10.50
CA ILE A 291 -11.02 10.13 10.60
C ILE A 291 -12.24 11.04 10.70
N ARG A 292 -13.24 10.85 9.83
CA ARG A 292 -14.48 11.65 9.87
C ARG A 292 -15.25 11.44 11.18
N PHE A 293 -15.37 10.20 11.63
CA PHE A 293 -16.05 9.87 12.90
C PHE A 293 -15.38 10.54 14.11
N VAL A 294 -14.05 10.40 14.24
CA VAL A 294 -13.28 11.01 15.33
C VAL A 294 -13.36 12.53 15.28
N LYS A 295 -13.35 13.13 14.08
CA LYS A 295 -13.54 14.57 13.91
C LYS A 295 -14.88 15.04 14.44
N ILE A 296 -15.96 14.34 14.15
CA ILE A 296 -17.32 14.72 14.58
C ILE A 296 -17.49 14.52 16.09
N LYS A 297 -17.03 13.40 16.65
CA LYS A 297 -17.27 13.05 18.05
C LYS A 297 -16.33 13.72 19.04
N PHE A 298 -15.07 13.93 18.67
CA PHE A 298 -14.05 14.41 19.61
C PHE A 298 -13.53 15.81 19.28
N HIS A 299 -14.03 16.45 18.23
CA HIS A 299 -13.59 17.77 17.73
C HIS A 299 -12.06 17.97 17.61
N SER A 300 -11.28 16.91 17.80
CA SER A 300 -9.82 16.91 17.87
C SER A 300 -9.21 16.00 16.80
N VAL A 301 -9.16 16.48 15.57
CA VAL A 301 -8.36 15.80 14.52
C VAL A 301 -7.07 16.57 14.33
N GLY A 302 -5.97 15.84 14.25
CA GLY A 302 -4.67 16.44 13.96
C GLY A 302 -3.65 16.28 15.10
N THR A 303 -3.97 15.50 16.12
CA THR A 303 -3.03 15.16 17.20
C THR A 303 -2.54 13.71 17.05
N PHE A 304 -1.37 13.39 17.59
CA PHE A 304 -0.86 12.02 17.62
C PHE A 304 -1.82 11.07 18.35
N LYS A 305 -2.45 11.54 19.42
CA LYS A 305 -3.48 10.81 20.16
C LYS A 305 -4.66 10.44 19.27
N SER A 306 -5.14 11.37 18.43
CA SER A 306 -6.23 11.07 17.48
C SER A 306 -5.81 10.06 16.42
N CYS A 307 -4.56 10.05 15.96
CA CYS A 307 -4.05 9.03 15.03
C CYS A 307 -4.09 7.64 15.65
N ILE A 308 -3.67 7.50 16.91
CA ILE A 308 -3.73 6.23 17.63
C ILE A 308 -5.18 5.75 17.78
N ILE A 309 -6.09 6.63 18.19
CA ILE A 309 -7.51 6.29 18.32
C ILE A 309 -8.10 5.81 16.97
N ILE A 310 -7.82 6.53 15.89
CA ILE A 310 -8.30 6.15 14.55
C ILE A 310 -7.74 4.80 14.13
N TYR A 311 -6.45 4.54 14.41
CA TYR A 311 -5.82 3.27 14.12
C TYR A 311 -6.46 2.12 14.89
N LEU A 312 -6.65 2.28 16.20
CA LEU A 312 -7.26 1.27 17.06
C LEU A 312 -8.72 0.99 16.69
N LEU A 313 -9.51 2.03 16.38
CA LEU A 313 -10.88 1.86 15.89
C LEU A 313 -10.91 1.12 14.55
N SER A 314 -10.08 1.51 13.60
CA SER A 314 -9.99 0.84 12.30
C SER A 314 -9.58 -0.63 12.45
N TYR A 315 -8.65 -0.92 13.34
CA TYR A 315 -8.23 -2.28 13.68
C TYR A 315 -9.40 -3.08 14.29
N PHE A 316 -10.08 -2.52 15.28
CA PHE A 316 -11.21 -3.18 15.97
C PHE A 316 -12.34 -3.53 15.00
N PHE A 317 -12.76 -2.60 14.15
CA PHE A 317 -13.78 -2.88 13.13
C PHE A 317 -13.31 -3.90 12.09
N SER A 318 -12.04 -3.88 11.71
CA SER A 318 -11.47 -4.89 10.81
C SER A 318 -11.46 -6.27 11.45
N PHE A 319 -11.13 -6.37 12.74
CA PHE A 319 -11.15 -7.61 13.50
C PHE A 319 -12.57 -8.19 13.60
N ILE A 320 -13.57 -7.36 13.93
CA ILE A 320 -14.98 -7.78 13.98
C ILE A 320 -15.45 -8.26 12.60
N GLY A 321 -15.18 -7.47 11.55
CA GLY A 321 -15.53 -7.82 10.19
C GLY A 321 -14.92 -9.16 9.77
N MET A 322 -13.67 -9.42 10.15
CA MET A 322 -13.04 -10.73 9.93
C MET A 322 -13.69 -11.87 10.68
N LYS A 323 -14.10 -11.65 11.93
CA LYS A 323 -14.84 -12.70 12.69
C LYS A 323 -16.15 -13.07 12.01
N ILE A 324 -16.87 -12.08 11.47
CA ILE A 324 -18.19 -12.30 10.84
C ILE A 324 -18.01 -12.90 9.43
N LEU A 325 -17.11 -12.34 8.62
CA LEU A 325 -17.00 -12.65 7.19
C LEU A 325 -15.83 -13.58 6.83
N GLY A 326 -15.05 -14.03 7.82
CA GLY A 326 -13.80 -14.76 7.61
C GLY A 326 -13.94 -16.09 6.85
N LYS A 327 -15.13 -16.70 6.86
CA LYS A 327 -15.45 -17.94 6.11
C LYS A 327 -15.83 -17.67 4.64
N THR A 328 -16.04 -16.43 4.25
CA THR A 328 -16.46 -16.03 2.91
C THR A 328 -15.31 -15.37 2.13
N LYS A 329 -15.50 -15.13 0.82
CA LYS A 329 -14.57 -14.32 0.03
C LYS A 329 -14.52 -12.85 0.51
N LEU A 330 -15.54 -12.38 1.24
CA LEU A 330 -15.60 -11.02 1.80
C LEU A 330 -14.53 -10.79 2.90
N LYS A 331 -13.87 -11.82 3.39
CA LYS A 331 -12.68 -11.67 4.24
C LYS A 331 -11.62 -10.76 3.62
N TYR A 332 -11.53 -10.70 2.29
CA TYR A 332 -10.57 -9.85 1.59
C TYR A 332 -10.82 -8.35 1.76
N LEU A 333 -11.97 -7.94 2.31
CA LEU A 333 -12.22 -6.56 2.73
C LEU A 333 -11.28 -6.11 3.86
N PHE A 334 -10.80 -7.06 4.66
CA PHE A 334 -10.08 -6.77 5.91
C PHE A 334 -8.64 -7.28 5.94
N ILE A 335 -8.31 -8.30 5.13
CA ILE A 335 -6.95 -8.91 5.10
C ILE A 335 -6.02 -8.22 4.11
#